data_93e67bf6dcaf57e5b3c4362e299a73ae
#
_entry.id   93e67bf6dcaf57e5b3c4362e299a73ae
#
_cell.length_a   1.000
_cell.length_b   1.000
_cell.length_c   1.000
_cell.angle_alpha   90.00
_cell.angle_beta   90.00
_cell.angle_gamma   90.00
#
_symmetry.space_group_name_H-M   'P 1'
#
loop_
_entity.id
_entity.type
_entity.pdbx_description
1 polymer ?
#
loop_
_entity_poly.entity_id
_entity_poly.type
_entity_poly.pdbx_seq_one_letter_code
_entity_poly.pdbx_strand_id
1 'polypeptide(L)'
;IHMEPKFMISEVFGTSWKYTKSQIWVLVGLFIGYFILSSIISLFGMPAQGSMVGKIIVNLISAVISSAFMLGYIKNLFQTMDGEEPQFSAYGQQSRKIFTYLIASIIMGIAVAIGIFLLIVPGIYLAIRLQFYSAYIVEEDCGIIESLQKSWDLTKGQGMPLFLLLLAMIGTAIVGCILFFVGLFVAVPLIYMMQCYTFRKLNTISTEEEVQQL
;
A
#
# COMPACT_ATOMS: atom_id res chain seq x y z
N ILE A 1 -17.00 -3.81 -23.46
CA ILE A 1 -15.81 -3.27 -24.15
C ILE A 1 -14.62 -3.84 -23.41
N HIS A 2 -13.92 -4.83 -23.98
CA HIS A 2 -12.63 -5.29 -23.49
C HIS A 2 -11.61 -4.19 -23.81
N MET A 3 -11.33 -3.34 -22.83
CA MET A 3 -10.18 -2.46 -22.95
C MET A 3 -8.90 -3.30 -22.82
N GLU A 4 -7.92 -3.03 -23.66
CA GLU A 4 -6.63 -3.71 -23.57
C GLU A 4 -5.98 -3.42 -22.20
N PRO A 5 -5.28 -4.41 -21.63
CA PRO A 5 -4.59 -4.20 -20.35
C PRO A 5 -3.51 -3.12 -20.49
N LYS A 6 -3.57 -2.08 -19.67
CA LYS A 6 -2.57 -1.00 -19.66
C LYS A 6 -1.22 -1.43 -19.06
N PHE A 7 -1.13 -2.63 -18.52
CA PHE A 7 0.10 -3.21 -17.98
C PHE A 7 0.06 -4.74 -18.06
N MET A 8 1.25 -5.35 -18.00
CA MET A 8 1.42 -6.81 -17.96
C MET A 8 1.97 -7.22 -16.59
N ILE A 9 1.45 -8.33 -16.04
CA ILE A 9 1.90 -8.84 -14.73
C ILE A 9 3.39 -9.19 -14.73
N SER A 10 3.88 -9.80 -15.81
CA SER A 10 5.32 -10.12 -15.97
C SER A 10 6.20 -8.87 -15.93
N GLU A 11 5.76 -7.79 -16.56
CA GLU A 11 6.46 -6.50 -16.54
C GLU A 11 6.44 -5.90 -15.12
N VAL A 12 5.27 -5.85 -14.49
CA VAL A 12 5.12 -5.32 -13.13
C VAL A 12 6.01 -6.09 -12.16
N PHE A 13 5.97 -7.40 -12.18
CA PHE A 13 6.79 -8.24 -11.30
C PHE A 13 8.29 -8.03 -11.56
N GLY A 14 8.72 -8.13 -12.82
CA GLY A 14 10.14 -8.01 -13.19
C GLY A 14 10.72 -6.64 -12.87
N THR A 15 9.99 -5.57 -13.20
CA THR A 15 10.41 -4.20 -12.92
C THR A 15 10.40 -3.90 -11.42
N SER A 16 9.37 -4.35 -10.70
CA SER A 16 9.28 -4.19 -9.25
C SER A 16 10.40 -4.94 -8.52
N TRP A 17 10.73 -6.15 -8.97
CA TRP A 17 11.87 -6.90 -8.45
C TRP A 17 13.19 -6.18 -8.68
N LYS A 18 13.37 -5.59 -9.86
CA LYS A 18 14.57 -4.80 -10.17
C LYS A 18 14.72 -3.61 -9.22
N TYR A 19 13.65 -2.83 -8.98
CA TYR A 19 13.66 -1.72 -8.05
C TYR A 19 13.86 -2.19 -6.60
N THR A 20 13.14 -3.21 -6.15
CA THR A 20 13.29 -3.76 -4.80
C THR A 20 14.72 -4.25 -4.55
N LYS A 21 15.31 -4.95 -5.51
CA LYS A 21 16.67 -5.47 -5.42
C LYS A 21 17.72 -4.36 -5.34
N SER A 22 17.50 -3.21 -6.01
CA SER A 22 18.45 -2.09 -6.02
C SER A 22 18.67 -1.48 -4.62
N GLN A 23 17.67 -1.52 -3.74
CA GLN A 23 17.72 -0.99 -2.37
C GLN A 23 17.26 -2.03 -1.33
N ILE A 24 17.49 -3.31 -1.60
CA ILE A 24 16.93 -4.42 -0.82
C ILE A 24 17.31 -4.34 0.66
N TRP A 25 18.54 -4.02 0.98
CA TRP A 25 19.02 -3.94 2.36
C TRP A 25 18.33 -2.84 3.14
N VAL A 26 18.12 -1.68 2.53
CA VAL A 26 17.44 -0.54 3.18
C VAL A 26 15.96 -0.84 3.33
N LEU A 27 15.29 -1.29 2.27
CA LEU A 27 13.85 -1.57 2.28
C LEU A 27 13.48 -2.70 3.23
N VAL A 28 14.26 -3.78 3.24
CA VAL A 28 14.08 -4.90 4.16
C VAL A 28 14.43 -4.47 5.59
N GLY A 29 15.52 -3.73 5.77
CA GLY A 29 15.96 -3.22 7.07
C GLY A 29 14.93 -2.31 7.72
N LEU A 30 14.32 -1.40 6.97
CA LEU A 30 13.25 -0.51 7.44
C LEU A 30 12.02 -1.31 7.88
N PHE A 31 11.66 -2.35 7.12
CA PHE A 31 10.53 -3.19 7.45
C PHE A 31 10.78 -4.04 8.70
N ILE A 32 11.98 -4.59 8.84
CA ILE A 32 12.41 -5.30 10.06
C ILE A 32 12.41 -4.36 11.26
N GLY A 33 12.94 -3.14 11.12
CA GLY A 33 12.92 -2.12 12.16
C GLY A 33 11.51 -1.78 12.62
N TYR A 34 10.57 -1.64 11.68
CA TYR A 34 9.16 -1.43 12.01
C TYR A 34 8.57 -2.64 12.75
N PHE A 35 8.88 -3.86 12.34
CA PHE A 35 8.42 -5.08 13.01
C PHE A 35 8.92 -5.16 14.45
N ILE A 36 10.19 -4.83 14.68
CA ILE A 36 10.79 -4.77 16.03
C ILE A 36 10.08 -3.71 16.86
N LEU A 37 9.92 -2.50 16.33
CA LEU A 37 9.23 -1.40 17.03
C LEU A 37 7.79 -1.78 17.40
N SER A 38 7.05 -2.35 16.46
CA SER A 38 5.68 -2.83 16.68
C SER A 38 5.61 -3.90 17.77
N SER A 39 6.57 -4.82 17.79
CA SER A 39 6.68 -5.85 18.81
C SER A 39 6.97 -5.27 20.20
N ILE A 40 7.84 -4.27 20.28
CA ILE A 40 8.15 -3.54 21.53
C ILE A 40 6.89 -2.86 22.05
N ILE A 41 6.17 -2.13 21.21
CA ILE A 41 4.93 -1.45 21.60
C ILE A 41 3.89 -2.46 22.10
N SER A 42 3.77 -3.60 21.44
CA SER A 42 2.85 -4.66 21.84
C SER A 42 3.22 -5.23 23.23
N LEU A 43 4.49 -5.49 23.48
CA LEU A 43 4.99 -5.99 24.76
C LEU A 43 4.75 -5.00 25.90
N PHE A 44 5.16 -3.75 25.73
CA PHE A 44 4.97 -2.69 26.73
C PHE A 44 3.49 -2.30 26.91
N GLY A 45 2.67 -2.49 25.90
CA GLY A 45 1.22 -2.27 25.97
C GLY A 45 0.42 -3.37 26.65
N MET A 46 1.02 -4.57 26.87
CA MET A 46 0.33 -5.71 27.48
C MET A 46 -0.33 -5.39 28.84
N PRO A 47 0.34 -4.71 29.80
CA PRO A 47 -0.28 -4.39 31.08
C PRO A 47 -1.51 -3.49 30.94
N ALA A 48 -1.51 -2.57 29.97
CA ALA A 48 -2.61 -1.67 29.72
C ALA A 48 -3.84 -2.37 29.10
N GLN A 49 -3.68 -3.53 28.51
CA GLN A 49 -4.76 -4.29 27.88
C GLN A 49 -5.74 -4.91 28.89
N GLY A 50 -5.45 -4.88 30.17
CA GLY A 50 -6.37 -5.28 31.24
C GLY A 50 -7.58 -4.35 31.43
N SER A 51 -7.54 -3.12 30.88
CA SER A 51 -8.63 -2.16 30.90
C SER A 51 -9.10 -1.77 29.50
N MET A 52 -10.36 -1.40 29.36
CA MET A 52 -10.91 -0.93 28.09
C MET A 52 -10.22 0.35 27.59
N VAL A 53 -9.96 1.28 28.51
CA VAL A 53 -9.24 2.52 28.20
C VAL A 53 -7.81 2.25 27.76
N GLY A 54 -7.09 1.35 28.45
CA GLY A 54 -5.75 0.95 28.07
C GLY A 54 -5.69 0.32 26.68
N LYS A 55 -6.63 -0.54 26.33
CA LYS A 55 -6.75 -1.12 24.99
C LYS A 55 -6.91 -0.04 23.92
N ILE A 56 -7.79 0.92 24.15
CA ILE A 56 -8.04 2.03 23.21
C ILE A 56 -6.75 2.84 23.01
N ILE A 57 -6.06 3.21 24.08
CA ILE A 57 -4.82 4.00 24.01
C ILE A 57 -3.72 3.25 23.23
N VAL A 58 -3.48 1.98 23.56
CA VAL A 58 -2.47 1.16 22.87
C VAL A 58 -2.79 1.00 21.39
N ASN A 59 -4.06 0.75 21.06
CA ASN A 59 -4.48 0.63 19.67
C ASN A 59 -4.35 1.94 18.89
N LEU A 60 -4.67 3.09 19.51
CA LEU A 60 -4.49 4.40 18.87
C LEU A 60 -3.00 4.71 18.61
N ILE A 61 -2.13 4.47 19.60
CA ILE A 61 -0.69 4.66 19.43
C ILE A 61 -0.18 3.75 18.31
N SER A 62 -0.56 2.48 18.31
CA SER A 62 -0.15 1.53 17.27
C SER A 62 -0.65 1.95 15.89
N ALA A 63 -1.89 2.45 15.78
CA ALA A 63 -2.46 2.94 14.52
C ALA A 63 -1.71 4.16 13.99
N VAL A 64 -1.35 5.12 14.85
CA VAL A 64 -0.59 6.32 14.46
C VAL A 64 0.81 5.93 13.97
N ILE A 65 1.53 5.09 14.72
CA ILE A 65 2.88 4.64 14.36
C ILE A 65 2.87 3.83 13.06
N SER A 66 1.91 2.91 12.92
CA SER A 66 1.72 2.12 11.71
C SER A 66 1.44 3.01 10.49
N SER A 67 0.59 4.01 10.64
CA SER A 67 0.26 4.95 9.56
C SER A 67 1.46 5.82 9.19
N ALA A 68 2.21 6.32 10.17
CA ALA A 68 3.42 7.10 9.94
C ALA A 68 4.47 6.27 9.18
N PHE A 69 4.68 5.02 9.60
CA PHE A 69 5.59 4.12 8.91
C PHE A 69 5.13 3.87 7.48
N MET A 70 3.85 3.54 7.27
CA MET A 70 3.35 3.19 5.95
C MET A 70 3.46 4.35 4.96
N LEU A 71 3.11 5.56 5.36
CA LEU A 71 3.24 6.75 4.53
C LEU A 71 4.69 7.02 4.14
N GLY A 72 5.61 6.97 5.09
CA GLY A 72 7.04 7.15 4.84
C GLY A 72 7.61 6.04 3.98
N TYR A 73 7.19 4.80 4.21
CA TYR A 73 7.65 3.64 3.45
C TYR A 73 7.20 3.69 1.98
N ILE A 74 5.94 4.06 1.73
CA ILE A 74 5.44 4.28 0.37
C ILE A 74 6.27 5.36 -0.32
N LYS A 75 6.58 6.47 0.37
CA LYS A 75 7.46 7.50 -0.19
C LYS A 75 8.86 6.97 -0.52
N ASN A 76 9.45 6.14 0.35
CA ASN A 76 10.73 5.49 0.08
C ASN A 76 10.68 4.57 -1.14
N LEU A 77 9.58 3.86 -1.37
CA LEU A 77 9.39 3.04 -2.57
C LEU A 77 9.38 3.91 -3.84
N PHE A 78 8.69 5.05 -3.81
CA PHE A 78 8.70 5.99 -4.93
C PHE A 78 10.08 6.62 -5.15
N GLN A 79 10.79 6.98 -4.08
CA GLN A 79 12.19 7.45 -4.18
C GLN A 79 13.08 6.40 -4.83
N THR A 80 12.94 5.14 -4.47
CA THR A 80 13.68 4.03 -5.08
C THR A 80 13.39 3.91 -6.59
N MET A 81 12.14 4.08 -7.00
CA MET A 81 11.76 4.10 -8.42
C MET A 81 12.35 5.31 -9.18
N ASP A 82 12.52 6.43 -8.51
CA ASP A 82 13.14 7.64 -9.07
C ASP A 82 14.68 7.56 -9.10
N GLY A 83 15.27 6.46 -8.63
CA GLY A 83 16.72 6.25 -8.56
C GLY A 83 17.37 6.94 -7.35
N GLU A 84 16.57 7.43 -6.41
CA GLU A 84 17.05 8.04 -5.18
C GLU A 84 17.19 7.00 -4.06
N GLU A 85 18.09 7.26 -3.12
CA GLU A 85 18.16 6.45 -1.90
C GLU A 85 16.96 6.77 -0.99
N PRO A 86 16.35 5.74 -0.34
CA PRO A 86 15.29 5.96 0.63
C PRO A 86 15.75 6.88 1.76
N GLN A 87 15.00 7.96 2.00
CA GLN A 87 15.33 9.00 2.97
C GLN A 87 14.50 8.84 4.25
N PHE A 88 15.14 8.89 5.41
CA PHE A 88 14.45 8.94 6.70
C PHE A 88 13.58 10.19 6.87
N SER A 89 13.96 11.29 6.25
CA SER A 89 13.18 12.54 6.24
C SER A 89 11.78 12.37 5.65
N ALA A 90 11.57 11.39 4.79
CA ALA A 90 10.26 11.06 4.23
C ALA A 90 9.21 10.76 5.31
N TYR A 91 9.60 10.10 6.39
CA TYR A 91 8.70 9.77 7.49
C TYR A 91 8.21 11.02 8.23
N GLY A 92 9.09 11.97 8.48
CA GLY A 92 8.72 13.26 9.06
C GLY A 92 7.86 14.11 8.11
N GLN A 93 8.24 14.19 6.85
CA GLN A 93 7.50 14.96 5.84
C GLN A 93 6.09 14.43 5.59
N GLN A 94 5.90 13.11 5.60
CA GLN A 94 4.62 12.47 5.39
C GLN A 94 3.74 12.42 6.66
N SER A 95 4.29 12.70 7.84
CA SER A 95 3.56 12.63 9.12
C SER A 95 2.35 13.57 9.19
N ARG A 96 2.37 14.70 8.49
CA ARG A 96 1.23 15.62 8.35
C ARG A 96 0.00 14.99 7.72
N LYS A 97 0.17 13.89 6.99
CA LYS A 97 -0.90 13.18 6.26
C LYS A 97 -1.48 11.99 7.04
N ILE A 98 -1.01 11.74 8.27
CA ILE A 98 -1.43 10.57 9.09
C ILE A 98 -2.95 10.56 9.28
N PHE A 99 -3.55 11.70 9.62
CA PHE A 99 -4.99 11.79 9.83
C PHE A 99 -5.77 11.46 8.55
N THR A 100 -5.38 12.04 7.43
CA THR A 100 -5.99 11.76 6.12
C THR A 100 -5.88 10.27 5.76
N TYR A 101 -4.71 9.68 5.96
CA TYR A 101 -4.47 8.26 5.70
C TYR A 101 -5.33 7.36 6.61
N LEU A 102 -5.38 7.64 7.92
CA LEU A 102 -6.18 6.86 8.87
C LEU A 102 -7.66 6.86 8.51
N ILE A 103 -8.23 8.02 8.25
CA ILE A 103 -9.66 8.12 7.91
C ILE A 103 -9.95 7.46 6.57
N ALA A 104 -9.13 7.69 5.56
CA ALA A 104 -9.28 7.02 4.25
C ALA A 104 -9.18 5.49 4.38
N SER A 105 -8.25 4.99 5.21
CA SER A 105 -8.09 3.55 5.48
C SER A 105 -9.32 2.96 6.18
N ILE A 106 -9.90 3.68 7.14
CA ILE A 106 -11.11 3.26 7.84
C ILE A 106 -12.29 3.19 6.85
N ILE A 107 -12.48 4.23 6.04
CA ILE A 107 -13.57 4.27 5.05
C ILE A 107 -13.42 3.11 4.05
N MET A 108 -12.21 2.90 3.52
CA MET A 108 -11.94 1.77 2.63
C MET A 108 -12.22 0.44 3.32
N GLY A 109 -11.74 0.26 4.55
CA GLY A 109 -11.91 -0.97 5.32
C GLY A 109 -13.40 -1.29 5.58
N ILE A 110 -14.19 -0.29 5.95
CA ILE A 110 -15.64 -0.45 6.14
C ILE A 110 -16.33 -0.80 4.82
N ALA A 111 -16.01 -0.11 3.74
CA ALA A 111 -16.60 -0.39 2.42
C ALA A 111 -16.30 -1.82 1.95
N VAL A 112 -15.06 -2.27 2.11
CA VAL A 112 -14.65 -3.63 1.76
C VAL A 112 -15.33 -4.66 2.68
N ALA A 113 -15.38 -4.41 3.99
CA ALA A 113 -16.02 -5.31 4.96
C ALA A 113 -17.51 -5.48 4.66
N ILE A 114 -18.23 -4.39 4.37
CA ILE A 114 -19.65 -4.45 3.97
C ILE A 114 -19.78 -5.24 2.65
N GLY A 115 -18.90 -5.00 1.69
CA GLY A 115 -18.90 -5.73 0.41
C GLY A 115 -18.70 -7.23 0.60
N ILE A 116 -17.78 -7.64 1.49
CA ILE A 116 -17.53 -9.05 1.80
C ILE A 116 -18.71 -9.67 2.57
N PHE A 117 -19.31 -8.90 3.50
CA PHE A 117 -20.47 -9.36 4.26
C PHE A 117 -21.69 -9.61 3.38
N LEU A 118 -21.92 -8.74 2.38
CA LEU A 118 -23.02 -8.90 1.41
C LEU A 118 -22.76 -10.08 0.46
N LEU A 119 -21.58 -10.10 -0.15
CA LEU A 119 -21.08 -11.18 -1.01
C LEU A 119 -19.56 -10.98 -1.17
N ILE A 120 -18.78 -12.05 -1.17
CA ILE A 120 -17.32 -12.00 -1.29
C ILE A 120 -16.86 -11.21 -2.54
N VAL A 121 -17.55 -11.39 -3.66
CA VAL A 121 -17.19 -10.74 -4.95
C VAL A 121 -17.24 -9.22 -4.90
N PRO A 122 -18.32 -8.55 -4.40
CA PRO A 122 -18.31 -7.10 -4.24
C PRO A 122 -17.20 -6.58 -3.31
N GLY A 123 -16.86 -7.30 -2.25
CA GLY A 123 -15.78 -6.91 -1.34
C GLY A 123 -14.42 -6.90 -2.04
N ILE A 124 -14.10 -7.94 -2.80
CA ILE A 124 -12.88 -8.02 -3.61
C ILE A 124 -12.88 -6.92 -4.68
N TYR A 125 -14.01 -6.68 -5.32
CA TYR A 125 -14.14 -5.62 -6.32
C TYR A 125 -13.82 -4.25 -5.73
N LEU A 126 -14.40 -3.91 -4.56
CA LEU A 126 -14.11 -2.66 -3.86
C LEU A 126 -12.64 -2.54 -3.44
N ALA A 127 -12.05 -3.63 -2.93
CA ALA A 127 -10.64 -3.65 -2.56
C ALA A 127 -9.73 -3.34 -3.77
N ILE A 128 -10.02 -3.91 -4.93
CA ILE A 128 -9.29 -3.66 -6.17
C ILE A 128 -9.45 -2.21 -6.63
N ARG A 129 -10.66 -1.67 -6.54
CA ARG A 129 -10.97 -0.31 -7.02
C ARG A 129 -10.37 0.79 -6.13
N LEU A 130 -10.28 0.55 -4.84
CA LEU A 130 -9.85 1.55 -3.85
C LEU A 130 -8.38 1.40 -3.43
N GLN A 131 -7.65 0.42 -3.94
CA GLN A 131 -6.32 0.06 -3.45
C GLN A 131 -5.26 1.17 -3.56
N PHE A 132 -5.43 2.14 -4.46
CA PHE A 132 -4.43 3.18 -4.70
C PHE A 132 -4.64 4.46 -3.91
N TYR A 133 -5.61 4.52 -2.98
CA TYR A 133 -5.88 5.71 -2.17
C TYR A 133 -4.63 6.21 -1.42
N SER A 134 -3.84 5.31 -0.87
CA SER A 134 -2.63 5.64 -0.12
C SER A 134 -1.55 6.28 -1.01
N ALA A 135 -1.42 5.80 -2.24
CA ALA A 135 -0.49 6.35 -3.20
C ALA A 135 -0.88 7.78 -3.61
N TYR A 136 -2.17 8.04 -3.82
CA TYR A 136 -2.68 9.39 -4.09
C TYR A 136 -2.45 10.36 -2.92
N ILE A 137 -2.62 9.89 -1.68
CA ILE A 137 -2.31 10.70 -0.49
C ILE A 137 -0.82 11.07 -0.45
N VAL A 138 0.07 10.12 -0.75
CA VAL A 138 1.52 10.31 -0.69
C VAL A 138 2.03 11.17 -1.84
N GLU A 139 1.64 10.88 -3.08
CA GLU A 139 2.21 11.52 -4.28
C GLU A 139 1.50 12.82 -4.66
N GLU A 140 0.20 12.93 -4.42
CA GLU A 140 -0.61 14.06 -4.89
C GLU A 140 -1.24 14.89 -3.77
N ASP A 141 -0.91 14.61 -2.51
CA ASP A 141 -1.46 15.33 -1.35
C ASP A 141 -3.01 15.34 -1.29
N CYS A 142 -3.64 14.31 -1.84
CA CYS A 142 -5.11 14.22 -1.90
C CYS A 142 -5.74 14.12 -0.53
N GLY A 143 -6.93 14.72 -0.40
CA GLY A 143 -7.77 14.58 0.78
C GLY A 143 -8.42 13.19 0.90
N ILE A 144 -9.21 12.99 1.95
CA ILE A 144 -9.81 11.70 2.31
C ILE A 144 -10.67 11.14 1.17
N ILE A 145 -11.71 11.87 0.78
CA ILE A 145 -12.65 11.42 -0.26
C ILE A 145 -12.03 11.51 -1.65
N GLU A 146 -11.24 12.54 -1.89
CA GLU A 146 -10.56 12.74 -3.16
C GLU A 146 -9.64 11.56 -3.50
N SER A 147 -8.86 11.06 -2.55
CA SER A 147 -7.96 9.91 -2.77
C SER A 147 -8.72 8.65 -3.14
N LEU A 148 -9.86 8.42 -2.51
CA LEU A 148 -10.73 7.28 -2.81
C LEU A 148 -11.40 7.41 -4.19
N GLN A 149 -11.90 8.61 -4.54
CA GLN A 149 -12.49 8.88 -5.84
C GLN A 149 -11.47 8.74 -6.97
N LYS A 150 -10.29 9.33 -6.83
CA LYS A 150 -9.20 9.20 -7.81
C LYS A 150 -8.77 7.74 -8.01
N SER A 151 -8.67 6.95 -6.92
CA SER A 151 -8.39 5.52 -7.02
C SER A 151 -9.48 4.79 -7.80
N TRP A 152 -10.75 5.13 -7.54
CA TRP A 152 -11.88 4.56 -8.25
C TRP A 152 -11.84 4.86 -9.75
N ASP A 153 -11.55 6.10 -10.13
CA ASP A 153 -11.50 6.53 -11.53
C ASP A 153 -10.29 5.95 -12.25
N LEU A 154 -9.10 5.97 -11.63
CA LEU A 154 -7.88 5.39 -12.19
C LEU A 154 -8.02 3.90 -12.55
N THR A 155 -8.73 3.16 -11.75
CA THR A 155 -8.92 1.70 -11.93
C THR A 155 -10.07 1.35 -12.87
N LYS A 156 -10.76 2.34 -13.42
CA LYS A 156 -11.89 2.13 -14.34
C LYS A 156 -11.43 1.38 -15.60
N GLY A 157 -12.12 0.30 -15.91
CA GLY A 157 -11.81 -0.54 -17.08
C GLY A 157 -10.59 -1.47 -16.90
N GLN A 158 -9.85 -1.39 -15.80
CA GLN A 158 -8.68 -2.22 -15.51
C GLN A 158 -8.95 -3.30 -14.45
N GLY A 159 -10.21 -3.67 -14.23
CA GLY A 159 -10.60 -4.61 -13.17
C GLY A 159 -9.92 -5.98 -13.28
N MET A 160 -9.90 -6.58 -14.49
CA MET A 160 -9.28 -7.89 -14.70
C MET A 160 -7.74 -7.85 -14.57
N PRO A 161 -7.01 -6.91 -15.20
CA PRO A 161 -5.57 -6.78 -14.96
C PRO A 161 -5.21 -6.57 -13.49
N LEU A 162 -5.97 -5.76 -12.77
CA LEU A 162 -5.77 -5.51 -11.33
C LEU A 162 -6.12 -6.73 -10.47
N PHE A 163 -7.12 -7.51 -10.84
CA PHE A 163 -7.40 -8.79 -10.19
C PHE A 163 -6.25 -9.78 -10.37
N LEU A 164 -5.67 -9.88 -11.57
CA LEU A 164 -4.48 -10.68 -11.82
C LEU A 164 -3.26 -10.18 -11.03
N LEU A 165 -3.11 -8.86 -10.88
CA LEU A 165 -2.09 -8.27 -10.02
C LEU A 165 -2.29 -8.71 -8.56
N LEU A 166 -3.52 -8.68 -8.05
CA LEU A 166 -3.85 -9.15 -6.71
C LEU A 166 -3.44 -10.63 -6.53
N LEU A 167 -3.75 -11.49 -7.49
CA LEU A 167 -3.33 -12.90 -7.46
C LEU A 167 -1.82 -13.05 -7.48
N ALA A 168 -1.10 -12.25 -8.27
CA ALA A 168 0.36 -12.25 -8.30
C ALA A 168 0.97 -11.80 -6.96
N MET A 169 0.39 -10.80 -6.31
CA MET A 169 0.79 -10.35 -4.98
C MET A 169 0.56 -11.43 -3.92
N ILE A 170 -0.59 -12.10 -3.96
CA ILE A 170 -0.88 -13.25 -3.08
C ILE A 170 0.11 -14.39 -3.34
N GLY A 171 0.38 -14.73 -4.58
CA GLY A 171 1.37 -15.74 -4.95
C GLY A 171 2.76 -15.41 -4.41
N THR A 172 3.18 -14.15 -4.51
CA THR A 172 4.46 -13.67 -3.96
C THR A 172 4.51 -13.85 -2.43
N ALA A 173 3.41 -13.53 -1.74
CA ALA A 173 3.32 -13.74 -0.29
C ALA A 173 3.39 -15.21 0.09
N ILE A 174 2.71 -16.09 -0.66
CA ILE A 174 2.74 -17.55 -0.43
C ILE A 174 4.17 -18.09 -0.59
N VAL A 175 4.88 -17.69 -1.63
CA VAL A 175 6.29 -18.07 -1.84
C VAL A 175 7.16 -17.57 -0.68
N GLY A 176 6.94 -16.34 -0.22
CA GLY A 176 7.62 -15.78 0.95
C GLY A 176 7.38 -16.60 2.22
N CYS A 177 6.15 -17.07 2.43
CA CYS A 177 5.81 -17.95 3.57
C CYS A 177 6.51 -19.33 3.47
N ILE A 178 6.56 -19.93 2.28
CA ILE A 178 7.22 -21.21 2.04
C ILE A 178 8.72 -21.15 2.36
N LEU A 179 9.35 -20.01 2.14
CA LEU A 179 10.76 -19.77 2.46
C LEU A 179 10.97 -19.46 3.96
N PHE A 180 10.33 -20.23 4.85
CA PHE A 180 10.48 -20.19 6.32
C PHE A 180 10.26 -18.80 6.94
N PHE A 181 9.25 -18.07 6.47
CA PHE A 181 8.92 -16.70 6.88
C PHE A 181 10.03 -15.66 6.62
N VAL A 182 11.29 -16.05 6.48
CA VAL A 182 12.38 -15.12 6.10
C VAL A 182 12.09 -14.49 4.76
N GLY A 183 11.53 -15.26 3.84
CA GLY A 183 11.11 -14.75 2.53
C GLY A 183 10.04 -13.66 2.60
N LEU A 184 9.25 -13.56 3.67
CA LEU A 184 8.27 -12.49 3.84
C LEU A 184 8.92 -11.11 3.96
N PHE A 185 10.08 -11.01 4.58
CA PHE A 185 10.81 -9.74 4.69
C PHE A 185 11.27 -9.20 3.34
N VAL A 186 11.37 -10.05 2.33
CA VAL A 186 11.64 -9.67 0.95
C VAL A 186 10.34 -9.57 0.14
N ALA A 187 9.40 -10.48 0.36
CA ALA A 187 8.13 -10.52 -0.36
C ALA A 187 7.26 -9.30 -0.08
N VAL A 188 7.21 -8.81 1.17
CA VAL A 188 6.38 -7.67 1.53
C VAL A 188 6.85 -6.38 0.85
N PRO A 189 8.13 -5.99 0.89
CA PRO A 189 8.63 -4.86 0.08
C PRO A 189 8.32 -5.01 -1.41
N LEU A 190 8.48 -6.21 -1.96
CA LEU A 190 8.20 -6.48 -3.37
C LEU A 190 6.72 -6.29 -3.71
N ILE A 191 5.80 -6.77 -2.86
CA ILE A 191 4.35 -6.59 -3.04
C ILE A 191 3.98 -5.12 -3.05
N TYR A 192 4.47 -4.34 -2.10
CA TYR A 192 4.23 -2.89 -2.06
C TYR A 192 4.86 -2.17 -3.25
N MET A 193 6.03 -2.61 -3.70
CA MET A 193 6.65 -2.08 -4.90
C MET A 193 5.80 -2.37 -6.15
N MET A 194 5.25 -3.57 -6.27
CA MET A 194 4.33 -3.92 -7.36
C MET A 194 3.10 -3.00 -7.38
N GLN A 195 2.53 -2.72 -6.21
CA GLN A 195 1.39 -1.82 -6.08
C GLN A 195 1.75 -0.38 -6.46
N CYS A 196 2.85 0.14 -5.93
CA CYS A 196 3.32 1.50 -6.23
C CYS A 196 3.72 1.67 -7.70
N TYR A 197 4.39 0.69 -8.29
CA TYR A 197 4.73 0.71 -9.71
C TYR A 197 3.49 0.72 -10.59
N THR A 198 2.52 -0.13 -10.30
CA THR A 198 1.26 -0.20 -11.05
C THR A 198 0.48 1.12 -10.94
N PHE A 199 0.42 1.69 -9.75
CA PHE A 199 -0.17 3.01 -9.55
C PHE A 199 0.47 4.04 -10.47
N ARG A 200 1.79 4.18 -10.43
CA ARG A 200 2.53 5.17 -11.21
C ARG A 200 2.32 4.97 -12.71
N LYS A 201 2.36 3.72 -13.17
CA LYS A 201 2.12 3.40 -14.58
C LYS A 201 0.71 3.79 -15.04
N LEU A 202 -0.31 3.42 -14.29
CA LEU A 202 -1.70 3.77 -14.61
C LEU A 202 -1.93 5.28 -14.57
N ASN A 203 -1.38 5.95 -13.55
CA ASN A 203 -1.54 7.40 -13.38
C ASN A 203 -0.88 8.19 -14.52
N THR A 204 0.30 7.77 -14.97
CA THR A 204 0.99 8.37 -16.11
C THR A 204 0.18 8.22 -17.40
N ILE A 205 -0.32 7.02 -17.69
CA ILE A 205 -1.13 6.76 -18.89
C ILE A 205 -2.43 7.59 -18.85
N SER A 206 -3.09 7.66 -17.69
CA SER A 206 -4.32 8.45 -17.53
C SER A 206 -4.08 9.92 -17.81
N THR A 207 -2.99 10.49 -17.31
CA THR A 207 -2.61 11.90 -17.55
C THR A 207 -2.30 12.15 -19.03
N GLU A 208 -1.61 11.25 -19.71
CA GLU A 208 -1.31 11.36 -21.14
C GLU A 208 -2.59 11.31 -22.01
N GLU A 209 -3.53 10.43 -21.65
CA GLU A 209 -4.83 10.34 -22.34
C GLU A 209 -5.66 11.62 -22.19
N GLU A 210 -5.66 12.25 -21.01
CA GLU A 210 -6.34 13.53 -20.77
C GLU A 210 -5.75 14.67 -21.59
N VAL A 211 -4.41 14.74 -21.67
CA VAL A 211 -3.72 15.79 -22.46
C VAL A 211 -3.99 15.65 -23.96
N GLN A 212 -4.17 14.43 -24.48
CA GLN A 212 -4.48 14.19 -25.89
C GLN A 212 -5.93 14.55 -26.28
N GLN A 213 -6.83 14.69 -25.30
CA GLN A 213 -8.24 15.05 -25.53
C GLN A 213 -8.49 16.57 -25.49
N LEU A 214 -7.50 17.37 -25.12
CA LEU A 214 -7.55 18.84 -25.09
C LEU A 214 -7.02 19.46 -26.39
#